data_eb78165edd7ea0bde9986d24388a2845
#
_entry.id   eb78165edd7ea0bde9986d24388a2845
#
_cell.length_a   1.000
_cell.length_b   1.000
_cell.length_c   1.000
_cell.angle_alpha   90.00
_cell.angle_beta   90.00
_cell.angle_gamma   90.00
#
_symmetry.space_group_name_H-M   'P 1'
#
loop_
_entity.id
_entity.type
_entity.pdbx_description
1 polymer ?
#
loop_
_entity_poly.entity_id
_entity_poly.type
_entity_poly.pdbx_seq_one_letter_code
_entity_poly.pdbx_strand_id
1 'polypeptide(L)' 'GYPEDFNDNGDDLERAVALLRRRTIPESRAREKFLRFLVSRGFDFSIAREAVDAVLGDGR' A
#
# COMPACT_ATOMS: atom_id res chain seq x y z
N GLY A 1 14.33 -17.60 13.80
CA GLY A 1 14.08 -17.04 13.27
C GLY A 1 13.51 -17.25 12.46
N TYR A 2 13.61 -16.89 12.17
CA TYR A 2 12.99 -17.07 11.69
C TYR A 2 12.58 -16.53 10.63
N PRO A 3 12.22 -16.92 9.97
CA PRO A 3 11.70 -16.67 8.70
C PRO A 3 10.80 -15.52 8.71
N GLU A 4 10.44 -15.11 9.82
CA GLU A 4 9.63 -14.01 9.87
C GLU A 4 10.22 -12.86 9.18
N ASP A 5 11.49 -12.81 9.08
CA ASP A 5 12.08 -11.70 8.44
C ASP A 5 11.62 -11.55 7.05
N PHE A 6 11.40 -12.65 6.39
CA PHE A 6 10.98 -12.53 5.05
C PHE A 6 9.61 -12.00 4.95
N ASN A 7 8.82 -12.29 5.95
CA ASN A 7 7.46 -11.90 5.85
C ASN A 7 7.27 -10.43 6.15
N ASP A 8 8.28 -9.78 6.64
CA ASP A 8 8.13 -8.39 6.93
C ASP A 8 7.59 -7.62 5.76
N ASN A 9 8.14 -7.83 4.59
CA ASN A 9 7.63 -7.10 3.44
C ASN A 9 6.23 -7.52 3.12
N GLY A 10 5.95 -8.77 3.25
CA GLY A 10 4.62 -9.24 2.98
C GLY A 10 3.62 -8.66 3.94
N ASP A 11 3.99 -8.59 5.21
CA ASP A 11 3.11 -8.03 6.19
C ASP A 11 2.87 -6.56 5.93
N ASP A 12 3.90 -5.83 5.60
CA ASP A 12 3.73 -4.41 5.32
C ASP A 12 2.83 -4.19 4.14
N LEU A 13 3.01 -4.98 3.10
CA LEU A 13 2.18 -4.83 1.94
C LEU A 13 0.74 -5.14 2.28
N GLU A 14 0.49 -6.20 3.00
CA GLU A 14 -0.86 -6.55 3.36
C GLU A 14 -1.48 -5.48 4.24
N ARG A 15 -0.72 -4.93 5.15
CA ARG A 15 -1.23 -3.89 6.00
C ARG A 15 -1.56 -2.65 5.20
N ALA A 16 -0.69 -2.30 4.26
CA ALA A 16 -0.93 -1.14 3.43
C ALA A 16 -2.19 -1.32 2.59
N VAL A 17 -2.34 -2.50 2.00
CA VAL A 17 -3.52 -2.76 1.19
C VAL A 17 -4.77 -2.69 2.06
N ALA A 18 -4.71 -3.25 3.26
CA ALA A 18 -5.87 -3.23 4.13
C ALA A 18 -6.25 -1.80 4.51
N LEU A 19 -5.25 -0.98 4.76
CA LEU A 19 -5.55 0.41 5.09
C LEU A 19 -6.22 1.12 3.93
N LEU A 20 -5.74 0.87 2.72
CA LEU A 20 -6.33 1.52 1.56
C LEU A 20 -7.75 1.03 1.32
N ARG A 21 -8.01 -0.24 1.56
CA ARG A 21 -9.33 -0.77 1.31
C ARG A 21 -10.36 -0.20 2.26
N ARG A 22 -9.92 0.31 3.38
CA ARG A 22 -10.85 0.89 4.33
C ARG A 22 -11.15 2.34 4.00
N ARG A 23 -10.44 2.92 3.07
CA ARG A 23 -10.65 4.31 2.74
C ARG A 23 -11.47 4.45 1.48
N THR A 24 -12.12 5.56 1.34
CA THR A 24 -12.85 5.85 0.12
C THR A 24 -11.86 6.20 -0.97
N ILE A 25 -12.06 5.65 -2.14
CA ILE A 25 -11.17 5.94 -3.25
C ILE A 25 -11.46 7.33 -3.78
N PRO A 26 -10.47 8.20 -3.82
CA PRO A 26 -10.69 9.56 -4.34
C PRO A 26 -11.08 9.52 -5.80
N GLU A 27 -11.82 10.51 -6.23
CA GLU A 27 -12.22 10.55 -7.62
C GLU A 27 -11.10 10.95 -8.52
N SER A 28 -10.17 11.73 -8.07
CA SER A 28 -9.07 12.09 -8.92
C SER A 28 -7.79 11.94 -8.14
N ARG A 29 -6.73 11.62 -8.85
CA ARG A 29 -5.42 11.46 -8.26
C ARG A 29 -5.44 10.43 -7.14
N ALA A 30 -6.24 9.41 -7.27
CA ALA A 30 -6.32 8.40 -6.24
C ALA A 30 -4.96 7.78 -5.96
N ARG A 31 -4.22 7.47 -7.02
CA ARG A 31 -2.93 6.86 -6.86
C ARG A 31 -1.99 7.75 -6.06
N GLU A 32 -1.95 9.00 -6.40
CA GLU A 32 -1.07 9.93 -5.75
C GLU A 32 -1.46 10.12 -4.29
N LYS A 33 -2.74 10.27 -4.04
CA LYS A 33 -3.22 10.49 -2.69
C LYS A 33 -2.99 9.27 -1.80
N PHE A 34 -3.23 8.10 -2.34
CA PHE A 34 -3.00 6.88 -1.57
C PHE A 34 -1.51 6.69 -1.30
N LEU A 35 -0.68 7.00 -2.30
CA LEU A 35 0.73 6.85 -2.12
C LEU A 35 1.23 7.76 -1.00
N ARG A 36 0.82 9.00 -1.02
CA ARG A 36 1.22 9.94 0.01
C ARG A 36 0.72 9.51 1.37
N PHE A 37 -0.50 9.00 1.42
CA PHE A 37 -1.06 8.55 2.67
C PHE A 37 -0.19 7.44 3.26
N LEU A 38 0.18 6.46 2.46
CA LEU A 38 0.96 5.35 2.97
C LEU A 38 2.36 5.79 3.38
N VAL A 39 2.98 6.62 2.59
CA VAL A 39 4.31 7.09 2.91
C VAL A 39 4.28 7.88 4.22
N SER A 40 3.24 8.67 4.42
CA SER A 40 3.15 9.43 5.63
C SER A 40 2.88 8.55 6.85
N ARG A 41 2.38 7.35 6.62
CA ARG A 41 2.19 6.41 7.72
C ARG A 41 3.47 5.66 8.03
N GLY A 42 4.51 5.84 7.25
CA GLY A 42 5.76 5.17 7.48
C GLY A 42 6.05 3.99 6.59
N PHE A 43 5.22 3.74 5.60
CA PHE A 43 5.48 2.63 4.69
C PHE A 43 6.54 3.02 3.68
N ASP A 44 7.36 2.04 3.28
CA ASP A 44 8.33 2.26 2.27
C ASP A 44 7.69 2.65 0.97
N PHE A 45 8.36 3.46 0.20
CA PHE A 45 7.79 3.91 -1.08
C PHE A 45 7.46 2.72 -1.98
N SER A 46 8.34 1.73 -2.06
CA SER A 46 8.06 0.58 -2.89
C SER A 46 6.83 -0.18 -2.40
N ILE A 47 6.69 -0.33 -1.11
CA ILE A 47 5.53 -1.01 -0.54
C ILE A 47 4.28 -0.18 -0.84
N ALA A 48 4.37 1.12 -0.69
CA ALA A 48 3.24 1.99 -0.94
C ALA A 48 2.79 1.86 -2.39
N ARG A 49 3.73 1.84 -3.32
CA ARG A 49 3.38 1.72 -4.72
C ARG A 49 2.70 0.40 -5.01
N GLU A 50 3.23 -0.68 -4.45
CA GLU A 50 2.63 -1.98 -4.70
C GLU A 50 1.23 -2.06 -4.12
N ALA A 51 1.03 -1.49 -2.96
CA ALA A 51 -0.29 -1.51 -2.34
C ALA A 51 -1.28 -0.70 -3.17
N VAL A 52 -0.85 0.44 -3.64
CA VAL A 52 -1.71 1.28 -4.45
C VAL A 52 -2.10 0.55 -5.74
N ASP A 53 -1.13 -0.09 -6.37
CA ASP A 53 -1.42 -0.83 -7.58
C ASP A 53 -2.40 -1.96 -7.31
N ALA A 54 -2.24 -2.63 -6.20
CA ALA A 54 -3.11 -3.74 -5.87
C ALA A 54 -4.54 -3.27 -5.65
N VAL A 55 -4.68 -2.13 -4.99
CA VAL A 55 -6.01 -1.66 -4.66
C VAL A 55 -6.69 -0.99 -5.86
N LEU A 56 -5.94 -0.22 -6.61
CA LEU A 56 -6.52 0.49 -7.73
C LEU A 56 -6.56 -0.33 -9.01
N GLY A 57 -5.97 -1.50 -8.98
CA GLY A 57 -6.06 -2.38 -10.11
C GLY A 57 -5.41 -1.83 -11.29
N ASP A 58 -4.26 -1.29 -11.18
CA ASP A 58 -3.69 -0.66 -12.13
C ASP A 58 -3.52 -1.25 -13.36
N GLY A 59 -3.49 -1.97 -13.69
CA GLY A 59 -3.36 -2.42 -14.92
C GLY A 59 -4.10 -1.88 -15.91
N ARG A 60 -4.32 -1.60 -16.05
CA ARG A 60 -4.77 -1.36 -17.00
C ARG A 60 -4.96 -1.07 -17.13
#